data_87f81d625f8f62dd3ab3077acfcc82d5
#
_entry.id   87f81d625f8f62dd3ab3077acfcc82d5
#
_cell.length_a   1.000
_cell.length_b   1.000
_cell.length_c   1.000
_cell.angle_alpha   90.00
_cell.angle_beta   90.00
_cell.angle_gamma   90.00
#
_symmetry.space_group_name_H-M   'P 1'
#
loop_
_entity.id
_entity.type
_entity.pdbx_description
1 polymer ?
#
loop_
_entity_poly.entity_id
_entity_poly.type
_entity_poly.pdbx_seq_one_letter_code
_entity_poly.pdbx_strand_id
1 'polypeptide(L)' 'MTKKDYQLYRTKILNLQTQEIGLLICIWKNQFADGEVDFATCVDKEGKRYYTELDNIIGVEDDFSK' A
#
# COMPACT_ATOMS: atom_id res chain seq x y z
N MET A 1 -1.11 -4.90 -16.33
CA MET A 1 -1.60 -4.32 -15.18
C MET A 1 -1.67 -5.29 -14.05
N THR A 2 -1.36 -4.87 -12.89
CA THR A 2 -1.34 -5.78 -11.79
C THR A 2 -2.54 -5.54 -10.95
N LYS A 3 -2.82 -6.47 -10.08
CA LYS A 3 -3.91 -6.31 -9.21
C LYS A 3 -3.78 -5.13 -8.36
N LYS A 4 -2.59 -4.66 -8.11
CA LYS A 4 -2.43 -3.54 -7.23
C LYS A 4 -2.94 -2.26 -7.83
N ASP A 5 -3.05 -2.20 -9.15
CA ASP A 5 -3.43 -0.96 -9.78
C ASP A 5 -4.84 -0.56 -9.52
N TYR A 6 -5.76 -1.47 -9.54
CA TYR A 6 -7.10 -1.04 -9.38
C TYR A 6 -7.60 -1.21 -7.99
N GLN A 7 -6.69 -1.48 -7.11
CA GLN A 7 -7.06 -1.47 -5.73
C GLN A 7 -6.58 -0.23 -5.05
N LEU A 8 -6.29 0.80 -5.80
CA LEU A 8 -5.89 2.05 -5.22
C LEU A 8 -7.02 2.63 -4.44
N TYR A 9 -6.72 3.41 -3.48
CA TYR A 9 -7.64 4.15 -2.68
C TYR A 9 -8.58 3.25 -1.91
N ARG A 10 -8.64 3.42 -0.70
CA ARG A 10 -9.52 2.68 0.16
C ARG A 10 -9.25 1.22 0.22
N THR A 11 -8.18 0.76 -0.38
CA THR A 11 -7.81 -0.63 -0.26
C THR A 11 -7.24 -0.87 1.11
N LYS A 12 -7.76 -1.84 1.80
CA LYS A 12 -7.20 -2.22 3.06
C LYS A 12 -5.93 -3.00 2.84
N ILE A 13 -4.88 -2.62 3.52
CA ILE A 13 -3.61 -3.29 3.34
C ILE A 13 -3.00 -3.65 4.67
N LEU A 14 -2.10 -4.60 4.63
CA LEU A 14 -1.33 -5.00 5.78
C LEU A 14 0.11 -4.63 5.53
N ASN A 15 0.69 -3.89 6.46
CA ASN A 15 2.08 -3.52 6.36
C ASN A 15 2.90 -4.66 6.92
N LEU A 16 3.72 -5.28 6.08
CA LEU A 16 4.46 -6.45 6.51
C LEU A 16 5.55 -6.11 7.49
N GLN A 17 6.02 -4.88 7.47
CA GLN A 17 7.07 -4.48 8.36
C GLN A 17 6.56 -4.23 9.77
N THR A 18 5.44 -3.57 9.90
CA THR A 18 4.89 -3.26 11.21
C THR A 18 3.77 -4.19 11.60
N GLN A 19 3.25 -4.93 10.63
CA GLN A 19 2.15 -5.86 10.85
C GLN A 19 0.88 -5.14 11.27
N GLU A 20 0.72 -3.94 10.76
CA GLU A 20 -0.47 -3.16 11.07
C GLU A 20 -1.33 -3.01 9.83
N ILE A 21 -2.61 -2.86 10.06
CA ILE A 21 -3.56 -2.70 8.98
C ILE A 21 -3.72 -1.21 8.71
N GLY A 22 -3.83 -0.86 7.47
CA GLY A 22 -4.06 0.51 7.09
C GLY A 22 -4.78 0.59 5.77
N LEU A 23 -4.78 1.77 5.18
CA LEU A 23 -5.42 1.98 3.89
C LEU A 23 -4.40 2.51 2.90
N LEU A 24 -4.55 2.09 1.68
CA LEU A 24 -3.68 2.54 0.61
C LEU A 24 -4.29 3.78 -0.02
N ILE A 25 -3.49 4.84 -0.11
CA ILE A 25 -3.95 6.08 -0.70
C ILE A 25 -3.55 6.15 -2.15
N CYS A 26 -2.27 5.97 -2.44
CA CYS A 26 -1.82 6.02 -3.82
C CYS A 26 -0.49 5.32 -3.94
N ILE A 27 -0.15 5.01 -5.17
CA ILE A 27 1.12 4.37 -5.48
C ILE A 27 1.89 5.32 -6.35
N TRP A 28 3.19 5.44 -6.10
CA TRP A 28 4.02 6.32 -6.90
C TRP A 28 5.38 5.67 -7.07
N LYS A 29 6.13 6.21 -7.99
CA LYS A 29 7.38 5.61 -8.38
C LYS A 29 8.51 6.55 -8.07
N ASN A 30 9.62 6.03 -7.65
CA ASN A 30 10.80 6.83 -7.41
C ASN A 30 11.94 6.26 -8.19
N GLN A 31 12.77 7.12 -8.74
CA GLN A 31 13.89 6.67 -9.54
C GLN A 31 15.17 6.79 -8.78
N PHE A 32 15.94 5.74 -8.77
CA PHE A 32 17.24 5.75 -8.12
C PHE A 32 18.31 5.41 -9.14
N ALA A 33 19.54 5.49 -8.72
CA ALA A 33 20.63 5.22 -9.63
C ALA A 33 20.58 3.81 -10.19
N ASP A 34 20.10 2.87 -9.43
CA ASP A 34 20.07 1.51 -9.92
C ASP A 34 18.71 1.08 -10.36
N GLY A 35 17.76 1.96 -10.55
CA GLY A 35 16.47 1.54 -11.07
C GLY A 35 15.34 2.26 -10.40
N GLU A 36 14.14 1.79 -10.67
CA GLU A 36 12.94 2.39 -10.13
C GLU A 36 12.38 1.53 -9.03
N VAL A 37 11.80 2.17 -8.04
CA VAL A 37 11.16 1.45 -6.96
C VAL A 37 9.78 2.03 -6.76
N ASP A 38 8.79 1.18 -6.64
CA ASP A 38 7.43 1.60 -6.41
C ASP A 38 7.20 1.78 -4.94
N PHE A 39 6.60 2.90 -4.60
CA PHE A 39 6.28 3.22 -3.22
C PHE A 39 4.79 3.41 -3.07
N ALA A 40 4.34 3.40 -1.88
CA ALA A 40 2.93 3.59 -1.58
C ALA A 40 2.78 4.58 -0.45
N THR A 41 1.76 5.40 -0.55
CA THR A 41 1.36 6.27 0.53
C THR A 41 0.19 5.61 1.20
N CYS A 42 0.31 5.40 2.49
CA CYS A 42 -0.72 4.69 3.24
C CYS A 42 -1.12 5.51 4.45
N VAL A 43 -2.22 5.11 5.06
CA VAL A 43 -2.70 5.76 6.27
C VAL A 43 -2.88 4.67 7.31
N ASP A 44 -2.37 4.89 8.51
CA ASP A 44 -2.53 3.89 9.54
C ASP A 44 -3.87 4.08 10.21
N LYS A 45 -4.18 3.25 11.21
CA LYS A 45 -5.50 3.31 11.79
C LYS A 45 -5.69 4.54 12.62
N GLU A 46 -4.67 5.32 12.87
CA GLU A 46 -4.84 6.57 13.56
C GLU A 46 -4.96 7.73 12.61
N GLY A 47 -4.95 7.47 11.31
CA GLY A 47 -5.08 8.53 10.34
C GLY A 47 -3.79 9.19 9.95
N LYS A 48 -2.66 8.63 10.35
CA LYS A 48 -1.39 9.20 10.00
C LYS A 48 -0.90 8.64 8.70
N ARG A 49 -0.41 9.50 7.83
CA ARG A 49 0.13 9.05 6.57
C ARG A 49 1.56 8.59 6.73
N TYR A 50 1.92 7.60 5.97
CA TYR A 50 3.30 7.17 5.93
C TYR A 50 3.60 6.62 4.55
N TYR A 51 4.89 6.50 4.23
CA TYR A 51 5.32 6.00 2.95
C TYR A 51 6.09 4.72 3.16
N THR A 52 5.91 3.79 2.25
CA THR A 52 6.63 2.54 2.35
C THR A 52 6.78 1.99 0.94
N GLU A 53 7.68 1.03 0.78
CA GLU A 53 7.80 0.39 -0.51
C GLU A 53 6.58 -0.45 -0.77
N LEU A 54 6.19 -0.49 -2.02
CA LEU A 54 4.99 -1.22 -2.37
C LEU A 54 5.11 -2.68 -2.00
N ASP A 55 6.31 -3.23 -2.02
CA ASP A 55 6.50 -4.62 -1.68
C ASP A 55 6.34 -4.90 -0.20
N ASN A 56 6.28 -3.88 0.61
CA ASN A 56 6.11 -4.07 2.04
C ASN A 56 4.66 -4.14 2.47
N ILE A 57 3.74 -4.03 1.53
CA ILE A 57 2.34 -4.09 1.89
C ILE A 57 1.64 -5.09 1.01
N ILE A 58 0.57 -5.66 1.50
CA ILE A 58 -0.24 -6.55 0.71
C ILE A 58 -1.69 -6.19 0.93
N GLY A 59 -2.50 -6.44 -0.08
CA GLY A 59 -3.91 -6.19 0.04
C GLY A 59 -4.56 -7.17 0.96
N VAL A 60 -5.47 -6.69 1.76
CA VAL A 60 -6.19 -7.55 2.66
C VAL A 60 -7.64 -7.50 2.25
N GLU A 61 -8.17 -8.64 1.88
CA GLU A 61 -9.53 -8.65 1.43
C GLU A 61 -10.45 -8.82 2.57
N ASP A 62 -11.56 -8.12 2.52
CA ASP A 62 -12.54 -8.27 3.54
C ASP A 62 -13.51 -9.29 3.14
N ASP A 63 -13.84 -10.14 4.04
CA ASP A 63 -14.72 -11.18 3.71
C ASP A 63 -16.09 -10.74 3.51
N PHE A 64 -16.45 -9.62 4.01
CA PHE A 64 -17.80 -9.26 3.88
C PHE A 64 -18.13 -8.90 2.48
N SER A 65 -17.16 -8.87 1.70
CA SER A 65 -17.44 -8.49 0.38
C SER A 65 -18.30 -9.47 -0.27
N LYS A 66 -18.65 -10.46 0.33
CA LYS A 66 -19.54 -11.30 -0.34
C LYS A 66 -20.78 -11.37 0.19
#